data_1824b64c7b9e543b0a2c47aa2e04a2dc
#
_entry.id   1824b64c7b9e543b0a2c47aa2e04a2dc
#
_cell.length_a   1.000
_cell.length_b   1.000
_cell.length_c   1.000
_cell.angle_alpha   90.00
_cell.angle_beta   90.00
_cell.angle_gamma   90.00
#
_symmetry.space_group_name_H-M   'P 1'
#
loop_
_entity.id
_entity.type
_entity.pdbx_description
1 polymer ?
#
loop_
_entity_poly.entity_id
_entity_poly.type
_entity_poly.pdbx_seq_one_letter_code
_entity_poly.pdbx_strand_id
1 'polypeptide(L)'
;MHEANLNARLHDGSTVAVEVRGSGPTVLMAVNPRPVEGPAAEELRRWGTDPALGRNLIDGLADGFRVVAFDYEGHVLQEPKPDTLTPGNLVGDLLAVADAAGAGQFAYYGYSWLAMAGLQLAVRSDRLTALVMGAYPPLDGPYEPMLRVTAATHELAVASASSPPAPRPAAGDDPAGEVDWSTVEVTLTPAQTRQFVTLYQALQGFDDRAAQAQLGCPRLCFVGSADEITYDERWGGVRVSVADPVVRHRVELEALGWQVEVLEGLDHMQATQVLPILRPWLASTLGGSRP
;
A
#
# COMPACT_ATOMS: atom_id res chain seq x y z
N MET A 1 -18.11 -6.62 -20.93
CA MET A 1 -17.35 -6.04 -19.81
C MET A 1 -17.79 -4.59 -19.65
N HIS A 2 -18.32 -4.20 -18.48
CA HIS A 2 -18.59 -2.80 -18.18
C HIS A 2 -17.29 -2.14 -17.77
N GLU A 3 -16.88 -1.11 -18.47
CA GLU A 3 -15.76 -0.25 -18.14
C GLU A 3 -16.31 1.17 -17.96
N ALA A 4 -16.01 1.79 -16.83
CA ALA A 4 -16.37 3.18 -16.56
C ALA A 4 -15.17 3.89 -15.90
N ASN A 5 -14.89 5.09 -16.39
CA ASN A 5 -13.94 6.02 -15.81
C ASN A 5 -14.70 7.09 -15.02
N LEU A 6 -14.42 7.18 -13.75
CA LEU A 6 -15.06 8.09 -12.80
C LEU A 6 -14.01 8.97 -12.14
N ASN A 7 -14.45 10.01 -11.43
CA ASN A 7 -13.59 10.81 -10.57
C ASN A 7 -14.16 10.83 -9.15
N ALA A 8 -13.33 10.59 -8.16
CA ALA A 8 -13.67 10.74 -6.76
C ALA A 8 -13.07 12.04 -6.22
N ARG A 9 -13.87 12.83 -5.51
CA ARG A 9 -13.41 14.05 -4.83
C ARG A 9 -12.94 13.69 -3.43
N LEU A 10 -11.69 14.01 -3.13
CA LEU A 10 -11.02 13.70 -1.86
C LEU A 10 -11.23 14.79 -0.80
N HIS A 11 -10.76 14.54 0.44
CA HIS A 11 -10.99 15.41 1.59
C HIS A 11 -10.45 16.84 1.41
N ASP A 12 -9.39 17.01 0.63
CA ASP A 12 -8.74 18.30 0.33
C ASP A 12 -9.35 19.01 -0.89
N GLY A 13 -10.35 18.39 -1.53
CA GLY A 13 -11.02 18.89 -2.72
C GLY A 13 -10.36 18.49 -4.04
N SER A 14 -9.17 17.87 -4.02
CA SER A 14 -8.56 17.26 -5.20
C SER A 14 -9.40 16.09 -5.73
N THR A 15 -9.10 15.62 -6.95
CA THR A 15 -9.83 14.52 -7.57
C THR A 15 -8.90 13.43 -8.05
N VAL A 16 -9.21 12.17 -7.73
CA VAL A 16 -8.51 10.99 -8.23
C VAL A 16 -9.36 10.28 -9.29
N ALA A 17 -8.71 9.85 -10.38
CA ALA A 17 -9.37 9.04 -11.40
C ALA A 17 -9.61 7.62 -10.88
N VAL A 18 -10.79 7.09 -11.16
CA VAL A 18 -11.23 5.76 -10.73
C VAL A 18 -11.64 4.97 -11.94
N GLU A 19 -11.03 3.82 -12.16
CA GLU A 19 -11.43 2.84 -13.17
C GLU A 19 -12.32 1.78 -12.52
N VAL A 20 -13.47 1.49 -13.13
CA VAL A 20 -14.36 0.39 -12.72
C VAL A 20 -14.40 -0.63 -13.82
N ARG A 21 -14.07 -1.89 -13.51
CA ARG A 21 -14.01 -2.98 -14.49
C ARG A 21 -14.60 -4.27 -13.93
N GLY A 22 -15.29 -5.01 -14.81
CA GLY A 22 -15.90 -6.28 -14.44
C GLY A 22 -17.27 -6.14 -13.77
N SER A 23 -17.73 -7.23 -13.16
CA SER A 23 -19.02 -7.32 -12.45
C SER A 23 -18.95 -8.39 -11.36
N GLY A 24 -19.86 -8.32 -10.37
CA GLY A 24 -19.89 -9.23 -9.23
C GLY A 24 -19.59 -8.51 -7.91
N PRO A 25 -19.11 -9.22 -6.88
CA PRO A 25 -18.70 -8.60 -5.63
C PRO A 25 -17.65 -7.52 -5.87
N THR A 26 -17.78 -6.38 -5.17
CA THR A 26 -16.88 -5.24 -5.39
C THR A 26 -15.56 -5.41 -4.63
N VAL A 27 -14.45 -5.18 -5.31
CA VAL A 27 -13.09 -5.11 -4.74
C VAL A 27 -12.51 -3.72 -5.01
N LEU A 28 -12.25 -2.97 -3.96
CA LEU A 28 -11.59 -1.67 -4.00
C LEU A 28 -10.07 -1.87 -3.93
N MET A 29 -9.35 -1.39 -4.92
CA MET A 29 -7.91 -1.61 -5.07
C MET A 29 -7.15 -0.29 -5.25
N ALA A 30 -6.35 0.08 -4.27
CA ALA A 30 -5.45 1.22 -4.36
C ALA A 30 -4.18 0.84 -5.14
N VAL A 31 -4.32 0.69 -6.45
CA VAL A 31 -3.23 0.32 -7.38
C VAL A 31 -3.31 1.19 -8.63
N ASN A 32 -2.16 1.48 -9.24
CA ASN A 32 -2.13 2.20 -10.51
C ASN A 32 -2.76 1.33 -11.63
N PRO A 33 -3.90 1.73 -12.21
CA PRO A 33 -4.54 0.96 -13.27
C PRO A 33 -3.81 1.06 -14.62
N ARG A 34 -2.82 1.94 -14.75
CA ARG A 34 -2.06 2.14 -15.99
C ARG A 34 -0.69 1.51 -15.87
N PRO A 35 -0.24 0.73 -16.86
CA PRO A 35 1.15 0.29 -16.90
C PRO A 35 2.11 1.48 -16.89
N VAL A 36 3.20 1.35 -16.14
CA VAL A 36 4.30 2.30 -16.16
C VAL A 36 5.14 2.04 -17.42
N GLU A 37 5.52 3.09 -18.14
CA GLU A 37 6.25 3.00 -19.41
C GLU A 37 7.60 3.75 -19.34
N GLY A 38 8.45 3.53 -20.34
CA GLY A 38 9.73 4.20 -20.51
C GLY A 38 10.76 3.87 -19.42
N PRO A 39 11.67 4.82 -19.10
CA PRO A 39 12.76 4.58 -18.15
C PRO A 39 12.29 4.15 -16.76
N ALA A 40 11.16 4.65 -16.28
CA ALA A 40 10.59 4.26 -15.00
C ALA A 40 10.15 2.78 -14.97
N ALA A 41 9.68 2.24 -16.10
CA ALA A 41 9.37 0.81 -16.21
C ALA A 41 10.62 -0.06 -16.14
N GLU A 42 11.72 0.41 -16.73
CA GLU A 42 13.00 -0.31 -16.68
C GLU A 42 13.58 -0.32 -15.26
N GLU A 43 13.38 0.78 -14.53
CA GLU A 43 13.77 0.87 -13.12
C GLU A 43 12.95 -0.11 -12.26
N LEU A 44 11.62 -0.14 -12.40
CA LEU A 44 10.76 -1.10 -11.70
C LEU A 44 11.17 -2.54 -11.95
N ARG A 45 11.49 -2.90 -13.23
CA ARG A 45 11.97 -4.25 -13.55
C ARG A 45 13.30 -4.60 -12.89
N ARG A 46 14.22 -3.63 -12.77
CA ARG A 46 15.47 -3.82 -12.02
C ARG A 46 15.24 -4.14 -10.56
N TRP A 47 14.21 -3.56 -9.96
CA TRP A 47 13.77 -3.86 -8.59
C TRP A 47 12.88 -5.11 -8.46
N GLY A 48 12.69 -5.88 -9.53
CA GLY A 48 11.87 -7.10 -9.53
C GLY A 48 10.37 -6.85 -9.55
N THR A 49 9.93 -5.59 -9.76
CA THR A 49 8.51 -5.22 -9.84
C THR A 49 8.01 -5.22 -11.27
N ASP A 50 6.83 -5.77 -11.51
CA ASP A 50 6.14 -5.70 -12.80
C ASP A 50 5.58 -4.28 -13.02
N PRO A 51 6.02 -3.56 -14.08
CA PRO A 51 5.48 -2.23 -14.41
C PRO A 51 3.98 -2.22 -14.74
N ALA A 52 3.41 -3.38 -15.10
CA ALA A 52 1.99 -3.54 -15.39
C ALA A 52 1.22 -4.18 -14.23
N LEU A 53 1.80 -4.26 -13.02
CA LEU A 53 1.25 -4.97 -11.87
C LEU A 53 -0.22 -4.63 -11.61
N GLY A 54 -0.56 -3.34 -11.51
CA GLY A 54 -1.94 -2.92 -11.24
C GLY A 54 -2.90 -3.36 -12.35
N ARG A 55 -2.49 -3.23 -13.62
CA ARG A 55 -3.26 -3.71 -14.77
C ARG A 55 -3.47 -5.23 -14.72
N ASN A 56 -2.41 -5.98 -14.43
CA ASN A 56 -2.47 -7.44 -14.36
C ASN A 56 -3.37 -7.92 -13.21
N LEU A 57 -3.36 -7.25 -12.06
CA LEU A 57 -4.27 -7.53 -10.95
C LEU A 57 -5.73 -7.25 -11.33
N ILE A 58 -6.00 -6.10 -11.96
CA ILE A 58 -7.35 -5.72 -12.41
C ILE A 58 -7.87 -6.73 -13.42
N ASP A 59 -7.10 -7.03 -14.46
CA ASP A 59 -7.51 -7.96 -15.52
C ASP A 59 -7.69 -9.39 -14.99
N GLY A 60 -6.84 -9.82 -14.05
CA GLY A 60 -6.93 -11.13 -13.42
C GLY A 60 -8.12 -11.31 -12.48
N LEU A 61 -8.78 -10.22 -12.05
CA LEU A 61 -9.93 -10.27 -11.15
C LEU A 61 -11.25 -9.91 -11.84
N ALA A 62 -11.23 -9.15 -12.94
CA ALA A 62 -12.40 -8.53 -13.55
C ALA A 62 -13.42 -9.52 -14.17
N ASP A 63 -13.07 -10.76 -14.37
CA ASP A 63 -13.99 -11.80 -14.87
C ASP A 63 -14.93 -12.36 -13.76
N GLY A 64 -14.55 -12.19 -12.48
CA GLY A 64 -15.34 -12.67 -11.33
C GLY A 64 -15.73 -11.57 -10.33
N PHE A 65 -15.13 -10.40 -10.44
CA PHE A 65 -15.32 -9.31 -9.50
C PHE A 65 -15.55 -7.96 -10.21
N ARG A 66 -16.23 -7.08 -9.52
CA ARG A 66 -16.29 -5.67 -9.89
C ARG A 66 -15.11 -4.96 -9.25
N VAL A 67 -14.05 -4.75 -10.01
CA VAL A 67 -12.82 -4.09 -9.55
C VAL A 67 -13.00 -2.58 -9.68
N VAL A 68 -12.72 -1.87 -8.57
CA VAL A 68 -12.67 -0.41 -8.48
C VAL A 68 -11.22 -0.04 -8.18
N ALA A 69 -10.48 0.40 -9.20
CA ALA A 69 -9.05 0.66 -9.13
C ALA A 69 -8.74 2.15 -9.24
N PHE A 70 -7.76 2.62 -8.48
CA PHE A 70 -7.32 4.01 -8.47
C PHE A 70 -5.88 4.12 -7.97
N ASP A 71 -5.11 5.03 -8.55
CA ASP A 71 -3.74 5.30 -8.17
C ASP A 71 -3.69 6.34 -7.04
N TYR A 72 -3.91 5.90 -5.81
CA TYR A 72 -3.88 6.81 -4.66
C TYR A 72 -2.46 7.29 -4.34
N GLU A 73 -1.47 6.40 -4.45
CA GLU A 73 -0.06 6.76 -4.19
C GLU A 73 0.44 7.78 -5.21
N GLY A 74 0.25 7.53 -6.50
CA GLY A 74 0.60 8.50 -7.54
C GLY A 74 -0.15 9.81 -7.39
N HIS A 75 -1.43 9.77 -6.95
CA HIS A 75 -2.22 10.97 -6.69
C HIS A 75 -1.60 11.81 -5.56
N VAL A 76 -1.31 11.23 -4.39
CA VAL A 76 -0.73 11.99 -3.26
C VAL A 76 0.71 12.45 -3.52
N LEU A 77 1.40 11.85 -4.48
CA LEU A 77 2.70 12.34 -4.96
C LEU A 77 2.54 13.51 -5.94
N GLN A 78 1.48 13.57 -6.73
CA GLN A 78 1.19 14.69 -7.65
C GLN A 78 0.51 15.86 -6.94
N GLU A 79 -0.41 15.58 -6.03
CA GLU A 79 -1.18 16.55 -5.22
C GLU A 79 -0.92 16.28 -3.73
N PRO A 80 0.27 16.66 -3.20
CA PRO A 80 0.67 16.32 -1.83
C PRO A 80 -0.25 16.90 -0.77
N LYS A 81 -0.41 16.15 0.32
CA LYS A 81 -1.25 16.48 1.49
C LYS A 81 -0.38 16.63 2.75
N PRO A 82 0.60 17.59 2.77
CA PRO A 82 1.71 17.60 3.74
C PRO A 82 1.26 17.64 5.20
N ASP A 83 0.13 18.31 5.49
CA ASP A 83 -0.36 18.47 6.86
C ASP A 83 -1.70 17.75 7.10
N THR A 84 -2.28 17.12 6.08
CA THR A 84 -3.62 16.54 6.16
C THR A 84 -3.68 15.06 5.81
N LEU A 85 -2.57 14.41 5.41
CA LEU A 85 -2.53 12.96 5.23
C LEU A 85 -2.52 12.25 6.60
N THR A 86 -3.68 12.23 7.25
CA THR A 86 -3.90 11.54 8.52
C THR A 86 -4.68 10.24 8.30
N PRO A 87 -4.66 9.27 9.22
CA PRO A 87 -5.45 8.04 9.10
C PRO A 87 -6.94 8.29 8.87
N GLY A 88 -7.51 9.32 9.52
CA GLY A 88 -8.92 9.69 9.35
C GLY A 88 -9.24 10.23 7.96
N ASN A 89 -8.41 11.15 7.44
CA ASN A 89 -8.59 11.72 6.11
C ASN A 89 -8.31 10.68 5.01
N LEU A 90 -7.31 9.83 5.21
CA LEU A 90 -7.00 8.71 4.31
C LEU A 90 -8.22 7.76 4.19
N VAL A 91 -8.84 7.39 5.31
CA VAL A 91 -10.08 6.59 5.31
C VAL A 91 -11.21 7.33 4.60
N GLY A 92 -11.37 8.65 4.86
CA GLY A 92 -12.34 9.48 4.15
C GLY A 92 -12.16 9.45 2.63
N ASP A 93 -10.92 9.52 2.16
CA ASP A 93 -10.59 9.44 0.73
C ASP A 93 -10.93 8.08 0.13
N LEU A 94 -10.60 6.98 0.81
CA LEU A 94 -10.96 5.62 0.36
C LEU A 94 -12.48 5.43 0.27
N LEU A 95 -13.21 5.96 1.25
CA LEU A 95 -14.68 5.94 1.24
C LEU A 95 -15.26 6.81 0.13
N ALA A 96 -14.68 7.97 -0.15
CA ALA A 96 -15.09 8.84 -1.26
C ALA A 96 -14.92 8.15 -2.62
N VAL A 97 -13.84 7.37 -2.80
CA VAL A 97 -13.66 6.53 -4.00
C VAL A 97 -14.75 5.45 -4.09
N ALA A 98 -15.03 4.77 -2.98
CA ALA A 98 -16.11 3.77 -2.94
C ALA A 98 -17.47 4.38 -3.27
N ASP A 99 -17.77 5.58 -2.75
CA ASP A 99 -19.01 6.32 -3.01
C ASP A 99 -19.13 6.75 -4.47
N ALA A 100 -18.06 7.30 -5.04
CA ALA A 100 -18.03 7.67 -6.47
C ALA A 100 -18.28 6.48 -7.38
N ALA A 101 -17.82 5.29 -6.98
CA ALA A 101 -18.08 4.04 -7.69
C ALA A 101 -19.44 3.41 -7.33
N GLY A 102 -20.23 3.97 -6.42
CA GLY A 102 -21.49 3.38 -5.96
C GLY A 102 -21.31 2.05 -5.23
N ALA A 103 -20.17 1.86 -4.55
CA ALA A 103 -19.84 0.66 -3.82
C ALA A 103 -20.25 0.80 -2.34
N GLY A 104 -21.47 0.39 -1.99
CA GLY A 104 -21.98 0.46 -0.61
C GLY A 104 -21.19 -0.44 0.34
N GLN A 105 -20.92 -1.68 -0.08
CA GLN A 105 -20.05 -2.64 0.59
C GLN A 105 -19.00 -3.16 -0.40
N PHE A 106 -17.80 -3.44 0.07
CA PHE A 106 -16.68 -3.86 -0.78
C PHE A 106 -15.60 -4.61 -0.01
N ALA A 107 -14.85 -5.47 -0.69
CA ALA A 107 -13.57 -5.94 -0.21
C ALA A 107 -12.49 -4.87 -0.48
N TYR A 108 -11.50 -4.75 0.38
CA TYR A 108 -10.38 -3.86 0.18
C TYR A 108 -9.07 -4.64 0.01
N TYR A 109 -8.29 -4.27 -0.99
CA TYR A 109 -6.92 -4.72 -1.19
C TYR A 109 -5.96 -3.53 -1.09
N GLY A 110 -4.98 -3.63 -0.20
CA GLY A 110 -3.88 -2.68 -0.08
C GLY A 110 -2.53 -3.37 0.04
N TYR A 111 -1.49 -2.70 -0.40
CA TYR A 111 -0.10 -3.14 -0.33
C TYR A 111 0.76 -2.11 0.40
N SER A 112 1.73 -2.56 1.21
CA SER A 112 2.61 -1.67 1.96
C SER A 112 1.83 -0.68 2.84
N TRP A 113 2.15 0.61 2.84
CA TRP A 113 1.42 1.61 3.62
C TRP A 113 -0.08 1.70 3.29
N LEU A 114 -0.49 1.31 2.07
CA LEU A 114 -1.90 1.20 1.69
C LEU A 114 -2.57 -0.05 2.29
N ALA A 115 -1.82 -1.07 2.69
CA ALA A 115 -2.35 -2.17 3.52
C ALA A 115 -2.64 -1.68 4.94
N MET A 116 -1.76 -0.88 5.54
CA MET A 116 -2.02 -0.18 6.81
C MET A 116 -3.26 0.72 6.69
N ALA A 117 -3.42 1.43 5.56
CA ALA A 117 -4.64 2.21 5.28
C ALA A 117 -5.90 1.33 5.30
N GLY A 118 -5.83 0.10 4.80
CA GLY A 118 -6.91 -0.90 4.89
C GLY A 118 -7.27 -1.28 6.33
N LEU A 119 -6.28 -1.44 7.20
CA LEU A 119 -6.51 -1.66 8.63
C LEU A 119 -7.21 -0.45 9.27
N GLN A 120 -6.76 0.77 8.95
CA GLN A 120 -7.40 2.00 9.42
C GLN A 120 -8.84 2.16 8.91
N LEU A 121 -9.11 1.71 7.68
CA LEU A 121 -10.45 1.68 7.10
C LEU A 121 -11.34 0.66 7.85
N ALA A 122 -10.83 -0.53 8.12
CA ALA A 122 -11.57 -1.60 8.78
C ALA A 122 -12.01 -1.26 10.22
N VAL A 123 -11.20 -0.47 10.95
CA VAL A 123 -11.56 -0.03 12.31
C VAL A 123 -12.44 1.23 12.35
N ARG A 124 -12.71 1.87 11.21
CA ARG A 124 -13.51 3.12 11.12
C ARG A 124 -14.75 2.99 10.25
N SER A 125 -14.95 1.83 9.61
CA SER A 125 -16.06 1.61 8.69
C SER A 125 -16.53 0.17 8.75
N ASP A 126 -17.84 -0.03 8.70
CA ASP A 126 -18.53 -1.33 8.64
C ASP A 126 -18.81 -1.78 7.18
N ARG A 127 -18.23 -1.07 6.20
CA ARG A 127 -18.49 -1.31 4.78
C ARG A 127 -17.61 -2.42 4.17
N LEU A 128 -16.62 -2.95 4.93
CA LEU A 128 -15.74 -3.98 4.41
C LEU A 128 -16.38 -5.37 4.47
N THR A 129 -16.48 -6.02 3.31
CA THR A 129 -16.86 -7.44 3.19
C THR A 129 -15.64 -8.37 3.29
N ALA A 130 -14.44 -7.86 3.02
CA ALA A 130 -13.17 -8.56 3.24
C ALA A 130 -12.02 -7.55 3.27
N LEU A 131 -10.93 -7.88 3.98
CA LEU A 131 -9.71 -7.08 4.04
C LEU A 131 -8.52 -7.91 3.59
N VAL A 132 -7.74 -7.39 2.63
CA VAL A 132 -6.47 -7.97 2.19
C VAL A 132 -5.34 -6.99 2.47
N MET A 133 -4.38 -7.41 3.27
CA MET A 133 -3.18 -6.65 3.62
C MET A 133 -1.94 -7.34 3.06
N GLY A 134 -1.28 -6.71 2.10
CA GLY A 134 -0.01 -7.17 1.55
C GLY A 134 1.16 -6.36 2.09
N ALA A 135 2.23 -7.01 2.48
CA ALA A 135 3.49 -6.41 2.91
C ALA A 135 3.33 -5.31 3.99
N TYR A 136 2.44 -5.55 4.95
CA TYR A 136 2.30 -4.79 6.19
C TYR A 136 1.71 -5.68 7.28
N PRO A 137 2.35 -5.81 8.46
CA PRO A 137 1.89 -6.69 9.51
C PRO A 137 0.62 -6.13 10.18
N PRO A 138 -0.43 -6.97 10.38
CA PRO A 138 -1.64 -6.57 11.11
C PRO A 138 -1.43 -6.38 12.61
N LEU A 139 -0.35 -6.95 13.17
CA LEU A 139 0.10 -6.82 14.56
C LEU A 139 1.57 -6.36 14.59
N ASP A 140 1.90 -5.56 15.56
CA ASP A 140 3.23 -4.98 15.74
C ASP A 140 3.72 -4.24 14.47
N GLY A 141 2.84 -3.43 13.86
CA GLY A 141 3.16 -2.62 12.70
C GLY A 141 4.34 -1.68 12.95
N PRO A 142 5.22 -1.43 11.95
CA PRO A 142 6.45 -0.66 12.13
C PRO A 142 6.20 0.86 12.22
N TYR A 143 5.26 1.32 13.05
CA TYR A 143 4.82 2.72 13.12
C TYR A 143 5.94 3.67 13.56
N GLU A 144 6.68 3.32 14.61
CA GLU A 144 7.80 4.15 15.10
C GLU A 144 9.02 4.09 14.16
N PRO A 145 9.49 2.91 13.71
CA PRO A 145 10.55 2.86 12.71
C PRO A 145 10.23 3.64 11.43
N MET A 146 9.00 3.52 10.92
CA MET A 146 8.57 4.26 9.73
C MET A 146 8.46 5.77 9.97
N LEU A 147 8.10 6.22 11.18
CA LEU A 147 8.17 7.64 11.50
C LEU A 147 9.62 8.15 11.41
N ARG A 148 10.60 7.40 11.92
CA ARG A 148 12.02 7.78 11.84
C ARG A 148 12.51 7.84 10.39
N VAL A 149 12.20 6.82 9.58
CA VAL A 149 12.56 6.81 8.14
C VAL A 149 11.93 7.98 7.40
N THR A 150 10.63 8.22 7.58
CA THR A 150 9.93 9.30 6.87
C THR A 150 10.40 10.69 7.33
N ALA A 151 10.73 10.87 8.60
CA ALA A 151 11.30 12.11 9.12
C ALA A 151 12.69 12.39 8.53
N ALA A 152 13.58 11.39 8.53
CA ALA A 152 14.91 11.50 7.92
C ALA A 152 14.81 11.79 6.41
N THR A 153 13.92 11.08 5.70
CA THR A 153 13.64 11.34 4.27
C THR A 153 13.18 12.79 4.04
N HIS A 154 12.32 13.31 4.91
CA HIS A 154 11.86 14.69 4.82
C HIS A 154 12.98 15.70 5.07
N GLU A 155 13.84 15.48 6.05
CA GLU A 155 15.00 16.33 6.32
C GLU A 155 15.95 16.36 5.12
N LEU A 156 16.21 15.22 4.49
CA LEU A 156 17.00 15.11 3.27
C LEU A 156 16.35 15.87 2.10
N ALA A 157 15.04 15.76 1.92
CA ALA A 157 14.30 16.49 0.89
C ALA A 157 14.39 18.00 1.07
N VAL A 158 14.26 18.50 2.31
CA VAL A 158 14.41 19.93 2.65
C VAL A 158 15.83 20.41 2.38
N ALA A 159 16.84 19.64 2.79
CA ALA A 159 18.24 19.96 2.55
C ALA A 159 18.55 19.99 1.04
N SER A 160 18.09 19.00 0.29
CA SER A 160 18.26 18.93 -1.17
C SER A 160 17.59 20.11 -1.90
N ALA A 161 16.37 20.48 -1.51
CA ALA A 161 15.66 21.62 -2.10
C ALA A 161 16.35 22.98 -1.85
N SER A 162 17.19 23.05 -0.81
CA SER A 162 17.94 24.26 -0.44
C SER A 162 19.34 24.31 -1.08
N SER A 163 19.76 23.24 -1.77
CA SER A 163 21.09 23.11 -2.37
C SER A 163 21.02 23.30 -3.90
N PRO A 164 22.08 23.82 -4.57
CA PRO A 164 22.16 23.77 -6.01
C PRO A 164 22.09 22.33 -6.53
N PRO A 165 21.47 22.07 -7.68
CA PRO A 165 21.39 20.72 -8.23
C PRO A 165 22.81 20.15 -8.44
N ALA A 166 23.11 19.05 -7.76
CA ALA A 166 24.34 18.31 -7.98
C ALA A 166 24.28 17.53 -9.30
N PRO A 167 25.43 17.32 -9.98
CA PRO A 167 25.47 16.44 -11.14
C PRO A 167 24.98 15.04 -10.75
N ARG A 168 24.00 14.50 -11.48
CA ARG A 168 23.43 13.19 -11.22
C ARG A 168 24.50 12.10 -11.40
N PRO A 169 24.82 11.29 -10.39
CA PRO A 169 25.68 10.13 -10.58
C PRO A 169 25.05 9.18 -11.62
N ALA A 170 25.88 8.54 -12.43
CA ALA A 170 25.41 7.45 -13.31
C ALA A 170 24.91 6.30 -12.42
N ALA A 171 23.74 5.75 -12.74
CA ALA A 171 23.17 4.61 -12.03
C ALA A 171 24.19 3.45 -12.00
N GLY A 172 24.51 2.96 -10.82
CA GLY A 172 25.36 1.78 -10.64
C GLY A 172 24.62 0.51 -11.08
N ASP A 173 25.34 -0.36 -11.76
CA ASP A 173 24.84 -1.59 -12.40
C ASP A 173 24.89 -2.81 -11.46
N ASP A 174 24.45 -2.76 -10.21
CA ASP A 174 24.45 -3.97 -9.38
C ASP A 174 23.04 -4.30 -8.85
N PRO A 175 22.30 -5.21 -9.54
CA PRO A 175 20.93 -5.56 -9.18
C PRO A 175 20.82 -6.66 -8.11
N ALA A 176 21.91 -7.16 -7.54
CA ALA A 176 21.93 -8.32 -6.63
C ALA A 176 22.58 -8.06 -5.28
N GLY A 177 22.92 -6.81 -4.96
CA GLY A 177 23.56 -6.39 -3.72
C GLY A 177 22.59 -5.71 -2.75
N GLU A 178 22.96 -5.70 -1.49
CA GLU A 178 22.35 -4.86 -0.45
C GLU A 178 22.33 -3.39 -0.92
N VAL A 179 21.19 -2.72 -0.84
CA VAL A 179 21.06 -1.34 -1.33
C VAL A 179 22.02 -0.42 -0.58
N ASP A 180 22.94 0.20 -1.30
CA ASP A 180 23.81 1.24 -0.72
C ASP A 180 23.02 2.54 -0.53
N TRP A 181 22.38 2.66 0.62
CA TRP A 181 21.57 3.82 1.01
C TRP A 181 22.34 5.14 1.00
N SER A 182 23.67 5.13 1.06
CA SER A 182 24.49 6.34 1.00
C SER A 182 24.46 7.00 -0.37
N THR A 183 24.19 6.22 -1.44
CA THR A 183 24.12 6.66 -2.82
C THR A 183 22.72 7.04 -3.28
N VAL A 184 21.68 6.67 -2.52
CA VAL A 184 20.28 6.97 -2.87
C VAL A 184 20.00 8.45 -2.67
N GLU A 185 19.53 9.11 -3.72
CA GLU A 185 19.12 10.51 -3.68
C GLU A 185 17.62 10.66 -3.44
N VAL A 186 17.24 11.63 -2.61
CA VAL A 186 15.83 12.00 -2.44
C VAL A 186 15.44 12.90 -3.60
N THR A 187 14.62 12.38 -4.50
CA THR A 187 14.05 13.10 -5.65
C THR A 187 12.68 13.74 -5.35
N LEU A 188 12.08 13.37 -4.22
CA LEU A 188 10.79 13.88 -3.77
C LEU A 188 10.94 15.29 -3.18
N THR A 189 9.93 16.12 -3.39
CA THR A 189 9.85 17.47 -2.80
C THR A 189 9.58 17.40 -1.29
N PRO A 190 9.87 18.48 -0.54
CA PRO A 190 9.52 18.56 0.88
C PRO A 190 8.03 18.34 1.17
N ALA A 191 7.12 18.79 0.30
CA ALA A 191 5.69 18.55 0.47
C ALA A 191 5.31 17.07 0.33
N GLN A 192 5.89 16.39 -0.67
CA GLN A 192 5.67 14.96 -0.89
C GLN A 192 6.19 14.08 0.25
N THR A 193 7.31 14.44 0.86
CA THR A 193 7.87 13.69 1.99
C THR A 193 7.18 14.03 3.32
N ARG A 194 6.80 15.30 3.54
CA ARG A 194 6.13 15.77 4.75
C ARG A 194 4.83 15.03 5.04
N GLN A 195 4.04 14.71 4.02
CA GLN A 195 2.77 13.99 4.20
C GLN A 195 2.92 12.63 4.89
N PHE A 196 4.00 11.90 4.62
CA PHE A 196 4.26 10.61 5.27
C PHE A 196 4.73 10.78 6.72
N VAL A 197 5.46 11.85 7.04
CA VAL A 197 5.73 12.22 8.43
C VAL A 197 4.43 12.47 9.18
N THR A 198 3.51 13.25 8.60
CA THR A 198 2.19 13.54 9.17
C THR A 198 1.39 12.26 9.43
N LEU A 199 1.38 11.33 8.45
CA LEU A 199 0.69 10.05 8.57
C LEU A 199 1.24 9.20 9.72
N TYR A 200 2.56 8.95 9.73
CA TYR A 200 3.17 8.09 10.75
C TYR A 200 3.22 8.77 12.13
N GLN A 201 3.28 10.09 12.20
CA GLN A 201 3.14 10.82 13.46
C GLN A 201 1.73 10.66 14.04
N ALA A 202 0.69 10.71 13.22
CA ALA A 202 -0.69 10.50 13.65
C ALA A 202 -1.01 9.03 14.01
N LEU A 203 -0.15 8.09 13.61
CA LEU A 203 -0.25 6.67 13.97
C LEU A 203 0.50 6.31 15.24
N GLN A 204 1.27 7.24 15.83
CA GLN A 204 1.95 6.94 17.09
C GLN A 204 0.93 6.67 18.20
N GLY A 205 1.15 5.58 18.93
CA GLY A 205 0.21 5.10 19.96
C GLY A 205 -1.03 4.37 19.43
N PHE A 206 -1.12 4.10 18.12
CA PHE A 206 -2.15 3.22 17.61
C PHE A 206 -1.89 1.78 18.08
N ASP A 207 -2.84 1.22 18.82
CA ASP A 207 -2.80 -0.16 19.32
C ASP A 207 -3.47 -1.08 18.28
N ASP A 208 -2.66 -1.66 17.39
CA ASP A 208 -3.14 -2.55 16.36
C ASP A 208 -3.66 -3.88 16.92
N ARG A 209 -3.19 -4.30 18.11
CA ARG A 209 -3.66 -5.49 18.81
C ARG A 209 -5.08 -5.27 19.37
N ALA A 210 -5.30 -4.16 20.05
CA ALA A 210 -6.65 -3.80 20.52
C ALA A 210 -7.63 -3.58 19.36
N ALA A 211 -7.14 -3.10 18.22
CA ALA A 211 -7.94 -2.87 17.01
C ALA A 211 -8.51 -4.17 16.43
N GLN A 212 -7.87 -5.34 16.65
CA GLN A 212 -8.35 -6.62 16.11
C GLN A 212 -9.78 -6.96 16.53
N ALA A 213 -10.18 -6.57 17.74
CA ALA A 213 -11.53 -6.81 18.25
C ALA A 213 -12.63 -6.07 17.47
N GLN A 214 -12.27 -5.07 16.67
CA GLN A 214 -13.19 -4.27 15.86
C GLN A 214 -13.35 -4.81 14.43
N LEU A 215 -12.51 -5.77 14.03
CA LEU A 215 -12.49 -6.27 12.66
C LEU A 215 -13.57 -7.36 12.48
N GLY A 216 -14.66 -7.03 11.80
CA GLY A 216 -15.80 -7.92 11.59
C GLY A 216 -15.81 -8.72 10.28
N CYS A 217 -14.83 -8.51 9.38
CA CYS A 217 -14.81 -9.15 8.07
C CYS A 217 -13.72 -10.25 7.97
N PRO A 218 -13.82 -11.20 7.03
CA PRO A 218 -12.74 -12.11 6.65
C PRO A 218 -11.47 -11.34 6.26
N ARG A 219 -10.31 -11.89 6.61
CA ARG A 219 -9.02 -11.16 6.50
C ARG A 219 -7.92 -12.06 5.96
N LEU A 220 -7.14 -11.53 5.02
CA LEU A 220 -5.93 -12.13 4.48
C LEU A 220 -4.75 -11.19 4.72
N CYS A 221 -3.68 -11.70 5.29
CA CYS A 221 -2.38 -11.04 5.33
C CYS A 221 -1.37 -11.86 4.55
N PHE A 222 -0.58 -11.23 3.69
CA PHE A 222 0.53 -11.89 3.02
C PHE A 222 1.78 -11.01 3.04
N VAL A 223 2.95 -11.67 3.18
CA VAL A 223 4.26 -11.01 3.20
C VAL A 223 5.29 -11.87 2.49
N GLY A 224 6.33 -11.26 1.94
CA GLY A 224 7.52 -11.99 1.52
C GLY A 224 8.38 -12.36 2.73
N SER A 225 8.97 -13.57 2.76
CA SER A 225 9.80 -14.00 3.90
C SER A 225 11.12 -13.22 4.01
N ALA A 226 11.55 -12.57 2.93
CA ALA A 226 12.72 -11.69 2.87
C ALA A 226 12.35 -10.18 2.93
N ASP A 227 11.10 -9.84 3.31
CA ASP A 227 10.63 -8.45 3.39
C ASP A 227 11.17 -7.76 4.64
N GLU A 228 12.37 -7.25 4.50
CA GLU A 228 13.12 -6.55 5.52
C GLU A 228 14.04 -5.51 4.89
N ILE A 229 14.09 -4.32 5.46
CA ILE A 229 14.95 -3.23 5.02
C ILE A 229 15.74 -2.69 6.21
N THR A 230 17.06 -2.65 6.08
CA THR A 230 17.95 -1.96 7.02
C THR A 230 18.32 -0.61 6.42
N TYR A 231 17.88 0.46 7.06
CA TYR A 231 18.21 1.83 6.70
C TYR A 231 19.45 2.29 7.45
N ASP A 232 20.39 2.93 6.76
CA ASP A 232 21.57 3.52 7.39
C ASP A 232 21.24 4.77 8.23
N GLU A 233 22.24 5.36 8.90
CA GLU A 233 22.07 6.52 9.78
C GLU A 233 21.45 7.73 9.04
N ARG A 234 21.75 7.90 7.75
CA ARG A 234 21.21 8.99 6.92
C ARG A 234 19.70 8.89 6.76
N TRP A 235 19.15 7.68 6.80
CA TRP A 235 17.74 7.36 6.63
C TRP A 235 17.05 6.98 7.94
N GLY A 236 17.64 7.35 9.08
CA GLY A 236 17.07 7.14 10.40
C GLY A 236 17.69 6.00 11.20
N GLY A 237 18.64 5.23 10.64
CA GLY A 237 19.39 4.20 11.35
C GLY A 237 18.49 3.12 11.94
N VAL A 238 17.54 2.60 11.19
CA VAL A 238 16.54 1.63 11.69
C VAL A 238 16.42 0.42 10.77
N ARG A 239 16.09 -0.72 11.36
CA ARG A 239 15.64 -1.91 10.65
C ARG A 239 14.10 -1.92 10.63
N VAL A 240 13.52 -2.04 9.46
CA VAL A 240 12.08 -2.25 9.24
C VAL A 240 11.90 -3.67 8.74
N SER A 241 11.33 -4.54 9.56
CA SER A 241 10.95 -5.89 9.17
C SER A 241 9.43 -5.97 9.07
N VAL A 242 8.93 -6.39 7.92
CA VAL A 242 7.52 -6.66 7.68
C VAL A 242 7.23 -8.13 7.90
N ALA A 243 8.17 -9.01 7.54
CA ALA A 243 8.03 -10.45 7.67
C ALA A 243 8.05 -10.93 9.12
N ASP A 244 9.01 -10.47 9.95
CA ASP A 244 9.20 -10.95 11.31
C ASP A 244 7.95 -10.88 12.19
N PRO A 245 7.21 -9.74 12.26
CA PRO A 245 5.99 -9.68 13.07
C PRO A 245 4.93 -10.68 12.61
N VAL A 246 4.74 -10.84 11.29
CA VAL A 246 3.75 -11.76 10.72
C VAL A 246 4.11 -13.22 11.04
N VAL A 247 5.37 -13.59 10.87
CA VAL A 247 5.85 -14.95 11.16
C VAL A 247 5.77 -15.25 12.67
N ARG A 248 6.24 -14.31 13.50
CA ARG A 248 6.24 -14.44 14.96
C ARG A 248 4.83 -14.56 15.53
N HIS A 249 3.88 -13.79 15.02
CA HIS A 249 2.49 -13.76 15.49
C HIS A 249 1.54 -14.60 14.66
N ARG A 250 2.03 -15.48 13.78
CA ARG A 250 1.18 -16.26 12.87
C ARG A 250 0.04 -16.98 13.58
N VAL A 251 0.35 -17.72 14.64
CA VAL A 251 -0.67 -18.47 15.41
C VAL A 251 -1.70 -17.54 16.05
N GLU A 252 -1.27 -16.40 16.55
CA GLU A 252 -2.16 -15.39 17.12
C GLU A 252 -3.04 -14.76 16.04
N LEU A 253 -2.47 -14.39 14.88
CA LEU A 253 -3.20 -13.86 13.73
C LEU A 253 -4.27 -14.83 13.25
N GLU A 254 -3.92 -16.12 13.12
CA GLU A 254 -4.86 -17.18 12.72
C GLU A 254 -5.99 -17.33 13.76
N ALA A 255 -5.67 -17.26 15.05
CA ALA A 255 -6.68 -17.28 16.14
C ALA A 255 -7.59 -16.05 16.12
N LEU A 256 -7.07 -14.90 15.65
CA LEU A 256 -7.84 -13.67 15.45
C LEU A 256 -8.63 -13.67 14.12
N GLY A 257 -8.57 -14.74 13.33
CA GLY A 257 -9.33 -14.92 12.10
C GLY A 257 -8.64 -14.40 10.84
N TRP A 258 -7.32 -14.18 10.87
CA TRP A 258 -6.53 -13.91 9.67
C TRP A 258 -6.16 -15.24 8.98
N GLN A 259 -6.28 -15.26 7.66
CA GLN A 259 -5.46 -16.18 6.87
C GLN A 259 -4.09 -15.52 6.67
N VAL A 260 -3.01 -16.29 6.84
CA VAL A 260 -1.64 -15.78 6.78
C VAL A 260 -0.87 -16.56 5.72
N GLU A 261 -0.35 -15.85 4.72
CA GLU A 261 0.47 -16.39 3.66
C GLU A 261 1.87 -15.77 3.71
N VAL A 262 2.89 -16.62 3.77
CA VAL A 262 4.30 -16.20 3.71
C VAL A 262 4.88 -16.68 2.39
N LEU A 263 5.30 -15.74 1.56
CA LEU A 263 5.84 -15.98 0.22
C LEU A 263 7.35 -16.19 0.34
N GLU A 264 7.78 -17.44 0.29
CA GLU A 264 9.16 -17.82 0.58
C GLU A 264 10.16 -17.20 -0.39
N GLY A 265 11.22 -16.59 0.17
CA GLY A 265 12.32 -15.98 -0.57
C GLY A 265 12.00 -14.66 -1.26
N LEU A 266 10.76 -14.15 -1.18
CA LEU A 266 10.38 -12.89 -1.81
C LEU A 266 10.61 -11.71 -0.87
N ASP A 267 11.12 -10.62 -1.41
CA ASP A 267 11.25 -9.32 -0.75
C ASP A 267 9.99 -8.45 -0.92
N HIS A 268 10.06 -7.20 -0.44
CA HIS A 268 8.97 -6.24 -0.52
C HIS A 268 8.48 -5.96 -1.95
N MET A 269 9.37 -5.93 -2.91
CA MET A 269 9.03 -5.61 -4.30
C MET A 269 8.48 -6.82 -5.06
N GLN A 270 9.00 -8.01 -4.76
CA GLN A 270 8.65 -9.25 -5.43
C GLN A 270 7.35 -9.87 -4.90
N ALA A 271 7.01 -9.67 -3.61
CA ALA A 271 5.79 -10.19 -2.98
C ALA A 271 4.49 -9.58 -3.56
N THR A 272 4.60 -8.61 -4.48
CA THR A 272 3.47 -8.04 -5.22
C THR A 272 2.78 -9.03 -6.18
N GLN A 273 3.44 -10.15 -6.54
CA GLN A 273 2.92 -11.16 -7.47
C GLN A 273 1.89 -12.10 -6.80
N VAL A 274 0.86 -11.54 -6.20
CA VAL A 274 -0.09 -12.22 -5.29
C VAL A 274 -1.34 -12.76 -5.97
N LEU A 275 -1.58 -12.49 -7.24
CA LEU A 275 -2.83 -12.86 -7.94
C LEU A 275 -3.20 -14.36 -7.80
N PRO A 276 -2.24 -15.33 -7.81
CA PRO A 276 -2.56 -16.75 -7.61
C PRO A 276 -3.13 -17.09 -6.22
N ILE A 277 -2.88 -16.26 -5.22
CA ILE A 277 -3.41 -16.40 -3.85
C ILE A 277 -4.67 -15.54 -3.69
N LEU A 278 -4.60 -14.29 -4.15
CA LEU A 278 -5.65 -13.30 -3.98
C LEU A 278 -6.97 -13.72 -4.62
N ARG A 279 -6.91 -14.15 -5.89
CA ARG A 279 -8.12 -14.50 -6.65
C ARG A 279 -8.91 -15.68 -6.06
N PRO A 280 -8.31 -16.86 -5.76
CA PRO A 280 -9.05 -17.97 -5.16
C PRO A 280 -9.54 -17.62 -3.75
N TRP A 281 -8.77 -16.85 -2.98
CA TRP A 281 -9.21 -16.41 -1.65
C TRP A 281 -10.45 -15.52 -1.72
N LEU A 282 -10.45 -14.50 -2.58
CA LEU A 282 -11.60 -13.63 -2.80
C LEU A 282 -12.81 -14.43 -3.32
N ALA A 283 -12.60 -15.38 -4.23
CA ALA A 283 -13.67 -16.20 -4.77
C ALA A 283 -14.32 -17.07 -3.68
N SER A 284 -13.53 -17.68 -2.80
CA SER A 284 -14.06 -18.47 -1.69
C SER A 284 -14.76 -17.62 -0.63
N THR A 285 -14.24 -16.39 -0.40
CA THR A 285 -14.74 -15.50 0.65
C THR A 285 -16.00 -14.74 0.21
N LEU A 286 -16.03 -14.23 -1.02
CA LEU A 286 -17.12 -13.39 -1.52
C LEU A 286 -18.11 -14.16 -2.40
N GLY A 287 -17.73 -15.31 -2.94
CA GLY A 287 -18.57 -16.12 -3.83
C GLY A 287 -19.63 -16.96 -3.09
N GLY A 288 -19.51 -17.12 -1.77
CA GLY A 288 -20.45 -17.88 -0.94
C GLY A 288 -21.78 -17.19 -0.62
N SER A 289 -21.97 -15.95 -1.05
CA SER A 289 -23.21 -15.17 -0.81
C SER A 289 -24.08 -15.14 -2.07
N ARG A 290 -24.54 -16.31 -2.52
CA ARG A 290 -25.79 -16.37 -3.34
C ARG A 290 -26.93 -16.82 -2.43
N PRO A 291 -27.99 -16.00 -2.30
CA PRO A 291 -29.21 -16.39 -1.61
C PRO A 291 -29.92 -17.54 -2.29
#